data_8fa5b238b378b51c9f9353feeeda04d3
#
_entry.id   8fa5b238b378b51c9f9353feeeda04d3
#
_cell.length_a   1.000
_cell.length_b   1.000
_cell.length_c   1.000
_cell.angle_alpha   90.00
_cell.angle_beta   90.00
_cell.angle_gamma   90.00
#
_symmetry.space_group_name_H-M   'P 1'
#
loop_
_entity.id
_entity.type
_entity.pdbx_description
1 polymer ?
#
loop_
_entity_poly.entity_id
_entity_poly.type
_entity_poly.pdbx_seq_one_letter_code
_entity_poly.pdbx_strand_id
1 'polypeptide(L)'
;PVQCADGEWLQLGNLLPHLQQNFLRAAGLTDIAQQLEELSELPDEAAIEALRERICMHMQTRSRAEWIQLFEADQGVAAHAYQSTQQALVDPDIVANDHSVVVDGVRQLGVLGNFTGTPGAVCGPNQWATLAELDLPKVERQTTLAEPCLPLSGVTVVESAAIIASPFGASMLADLGARVIKLEPLDGDPFRVMAFGVGAARCNTDKESLAIN
;
A
#
# COMPACT_ATOMS: atom_id res chain seq x y z
N PRO A 1 2.37 6.35 12.96
CA PRO A 1 3.72 6.89 13.09
C PRO A 1 4.12 7.05 14.56
N VAL A 2 5.44 7.01 14.84
CA VAL A 2 6.01 7.23 16.17
C VAL A 2 7.14 8.25 16.07
N GLN A 3 7.31 9.09 17.11
CA GLN A 3 8.37 10.09 17.15
C GLN A 3 9.63 9.50 17.81
N CYS A 4 10.80 9.81 17.25
CA CYS A 4 12.11 9.39 17.75
C CYS A 4 12.77 10.49 18.60
N ALA A 5 13.93 10.17 19.22
CA ALA A 5 14.66 11.08 20.10
C ALA A 5 15.10 12.40 19.43
N ASP A 6 15.34 12.37 18.14
CA ASP A 6 15.73 13.53 17.32
C ASP A 6 14.54 14.38 16.84
N GLY A 7 13.31 14.04 17.28
CA GLY A 7 12.08 14.70 16.85
C GLY A 7 11.55 14.25 15.50
N GLU A 8 12.29 13.44 14.77
CA GLU A 8 11.90 12.85 13.49
C GLU A 8 10.90 11.70 13.68
N TRP A 9 10.20 11.33 12.63
CA TRP A 9 9.11 10.35 12.70
C TRP A 9 9.41 9.10 11.88
N LEU A 10 9.02 7.94 12.44
CA LEU A 10 8.97 6.65 11.76
C LEU A 10 7.53 6.22 11.47
N GLN A 11 7.30 5.69 10.29
CA GLN A 11 6.11 4.92 9.97
C GLN A 11 6.38 3.44 10.26
N LEU A 12 5.55 2.85 11.09
CA LEU A 12 5.56 1.42 11.38
C LEU A 12 4.39 0.75 10.65
N GLY A 13 4.66 -0.34 9.95
CA GLY A 13 3.68 -1.11 9.18
C GLY A 13 3.47 -2.54 9.71
N ASN A 14 3.75 -2.78 10.98
CA ASN A 14 3.74 -4.10 11.60
C ASN A 14 2.31 -4.54 12.00
N LEU A 15 1.41 -4.66 11.00
CA LEU A 15 -0.01 -4.96 11.21
C LEU A 15 -0.31 -6.45 11.43
N LEU A 16 0.54 -7.34 10.92
CA LEU A 16 0.38 -8.78 11.07
C LEU A 16 1.06 -9.26 12.37
N PRO A 17 0.52 -10.28 13.03
CA PRO A 17 1.05 -10.75 14.33
C PRO A 17 2.55 -11.03 14.32
N HIS A 18 3.05 -11.73 13.29
CA HIS A 18 4.47 -12.04 13.17
C HIS A 18 5.35 -10.80 12.96
N LEU A 19 4.87 -9.79 12.21
CA LEU A 19 5.59 -8.53 12.03
C LEU A 19 5.61 -7.71 13.33
N GLN A 20 4.51 -7.72 14.08
CA GLN A 20 4.43 -7.08 15.38
C GLN A 20 5.40 -7.72 16.38
N GLN A 21 5.45 -9.05 16.45
CA GLN A 21 6.40 -9.78 17.29
C GLN A 21 7.86 -9.48 16.89
N ASN A 22 8.17 -9.47 15.58
CA ASN A 22 9.50 -9.12 15.09
C ASN A 22 9.90 -7.69 15.49
N PHE A 23 8.99 -6.73 15.32
CA PHE A 23 9.22 -5.35 15.75
C PHE A 23 9.51 -5.25 17.25
N LEU A 24 8.67 -5.85 18.10
CA LEU A 24 8.85 -5.80 19.54
C LEU A 24 10.15 -6.47 19.98
N ARG A 25 10.52 -7.58 19.36
CA ARG A 25 11.79 -8.25 19.60
C ARG A 25 12.98 -7.39 19.19
N ALA A 26 12.97 -6.85 17.97
CA ALA A 26 14.04 -6.00 17.44
C ALA A 26 14.19 -4.70 18.24
N ALA A 27 13.09 -4.12 18.70
CA ALA A 27 13.07 -2.96 19.56
C ALA A 27 13.50 -3.25 21.03
N GLY A 28 13.63 -4.53 21.43
CA GLY A 28 13.94 -4.91 22.81
C GLY A 28 12.75 -4.82 23.78
N LEU A 29 11.53 -4.93 23.26
CA LEU A 29 10.26 -4.82 23.99
C LEU A 29 9.51 -6.16 24.08
N THR A 30 10.24 -7.24 24.33
CA THR A 30 9.70 -8.62 24.37
C THR A 30 8.67 -8.84 25.48
N ASP A 31 8.74 -8.09 26.58
CA ASP A 31 7.74 -8.12 27.64
C ASP A 31 6.39 -7.55 27.20
N ILE A 32 6.37 -6.59 26.29
CA ILE A 32 5.14 -6.05 25.69
C ILE A 32 4.48 -7.09 24.77
N ALA A 33 5.26 -7.89 24.05
CA ALA A 33 4.72 -8.93 23.19
C ALA A 33 3.86 -9.93 23.98
N GLN A 34 4.36 -10.37 25.14
CA GLN A 34 3.63 -11.28 26.03
C GLN A 34 2.35 -10.63 26.58
N GLN A 35 2.41 -9.38 27.01
CA GLN A 35 1.24 -8.66 27.55
C GLN A 35 0.16 -8.44 26.46
N LEU A 36 0.54 -8.18 25.23
CA LEU A 36 -0.40 -8.06 24.11
C LEU A 36 -1.08 -9.39 23.76
N GLU A 37 -0.37 -10.50 23.89
CA GLU A 37 -0.94 -11.84 23.71
C GLU A 37 -2.00 -12.14 24.78
N GLU A 38 -1.70 -11.85 26.04
CA GLU A 38 -2.66 -12.00 27.16
C GLU A 38 -3.91 -11.11 26.96
N LEU A 39 -3.74 -9.87 26.49
CA LEU A 39 -4.84 -8.94 26.22
C LEU A 39 -5.64 -9.30 24.95
N SER A 40 -5.14 -10.16 24.09
CA SER A 40 -5.90 -10.64 22.91
C SER A 40 -7.07 -11.55 23.30
N GLU A 41 -6.97 -12.24 24.44
CA GLU A 41 -8.03 -13.12 24.97
C GLU A 41 -9.09 -12.31 25.76
N LEU A 42 -8.65 -11.28 26.49
CA LEU A 42 -9.51 -10.40 27.29
C LEU A 42 -9.10 -8.94 27.05
N PRO A 43 -9.66 -8.28 26.02
CA PRO A 43 -9.29 -6.92 25.66
C PRO A 43 -9.62 -5.92 26.78
N ASP A 44 -8.60 -5.20 27.22
CA ASP A 44 -8.69 -4.02 28.11
C ASP A 44 -8.12 -2.82 27.35
N GLU A 45 -8.98 -1.89 26.95
CA GLU A 45 -8.58 -0.71 26.18
C GLU A 45 -7.57 0.17 26.92
N ALA A 46 -7.71 0.30 28.23
CA ALA A 46 -6.80 1.11 29.04
C ALA A 46 -5.40 0.45 29.12
N ALA A 47 -5.35 -0.87 29.27
CA ALA A 47 -4.09 -1.61 29.27
C ALA A 47 -3.41 -1.57 27.87
N ILE A 48 -4.18 -1.71 26.79
CA ILE A 48 -3.66 -1.58 25.43
C ILE A 48 -3.08 -0.19 25.19
N GLU A 49 -3.77 0.88 25.62
CA GLU A 49 -3.26 2.25 25.47
C GLU A 49 -1.98 2.48 26.30
N ALA A 50 -1.90 1.95 27.51
CA ALA A 50 -0.69 2.03 28.33
C ALA A 50 0.52 1.32 27.66
N LEU A 51 0.29 0.18 26.99
CA LEU A 51 1.34 -0.48 26.19
C LEU A 51 1.75 0.34 24.98
N ARG A 52 0.80 0.97 24.32
CA ARG A 52 1.06 1.89 23.20
C ARG A 52 1.92 3.07 23.64
N GLU A 53 1.58 3.70 24.75
CA GLU A 53 2.38 4.80 25.32
C GLU A 53 3.80 4.35 25.69
N ARG A 54 3.97 3.16 26.26
CA ARG A 54 5.29 2.59 26.54
C ARG A 54 6.12 2.40 25.27
N ILE A 55 5.52 1.90 24.19
CA ILE A 55 6.18 1.79 22.88
C ILE A 55 6.59 3.19 22.40
N CYS A 56 5.70 4.17 22.43
CA CYS A 56 6.01 5.54 22.00
C CYS A 56 7.16 6.15 22.80
N MET A 57 7.17 6.00 24.13
CA MET A 57 8.27 6.49 24.97
C MET A 57 9.59 5.76 24.67
N HIS A 58 9.53 4.46 24.43
CA HIS A 58 10.72 3.68 24.08
C HIS A 58 11.32 4.11 22.73
N MET A 59 10.49 4.43 21.74
CA MET A 59 10.95 4.94 20.46
C MET A 59 11.68 6.28 20.55
N GLN A 60 11.45 7.06 21.62
CA GLN A 60 12.18 8.30 21.92
C GLN A 60 13.57 8.07 22.53
N THR A 61 14.03 6.83 22.68
CA THR A 61 15.37 6.53 23.24
C THR A 61 16.49 6.56 22.20
N ARG A 62 16.16 6.57 20.90
CA ARG A 62 17.14 6.59 19.80
C ARG A 62 16.66 7.55 18.70
N SER A 63 17.60 8.01 17.87
CA SER A 63 17.28 8.76 16.66
C SER A 63 16.60 7.88 15.62
N ARG A 64 15.91 8.50 14.67
CA ARG A 64 15.28 7.80 13.54
C ARG A 64 16.28 6.96 12.75
N ALA A 65 17.47 7.50 12.48
CA ALA A 65 18.51 6.79 11.75
C ALA A 65 18.98 5.52 12.48
N GLU A 66 19.18 5.59 13.80
CA GLU A 66 19.58 4.43 14.61
C GLU A 66 18.49 3.35 14.63
N TRP A 67 17.20 3.74 14.70
CA TRP A 67 16.09 2.79 14.62
C TRP A 67 15.99 2.13 13.25
N ILE A 68 16.14 2.89 12.15
CA ILE A 68 16.12 2.34 10.78
C ILE A 68 17.25 1.32 10.63
N GLN A 69 18.47 1.68 11.00
CA GLN A 69 19.62 0.74 10.93
C GLN A 69 19.37 -0.54 11.72
N LEU A 70 18.76 -0.43 12.90
CA LEU A 70 18.43 -1.60 13.74
C LEU A 70 17.39 -2.49 13.06
N PHE A 71 16.34 -1.91 12.48
CA PHE A 71 15.25 -2.64 11.86
C PHE A 71 15.63 -3.23 10.49
N GLU A 72 16.50 -2.58 9.74
CA GLU A 72 17.05 -3.12 8.47
C GLU A 72 17.94 -4.33 8.71
N ALA A 73 18.64 -4.38 9.85
CA ALA A 73 19.45 -5.55 10.23
C ALA A 73 18.58 -6.77 10.61
N ASP A 74 17.32 -6.55 10.97
CA ASP A 74 16.36 -7.60 11.33
C ASP A 74 15.29 -7.72 10.24
N GLN A 75 15.47 -8.68 9.34
CA GLN A 75 14.51 -8.95 8.27
C GLN A 75 13.15 -9.35 8.87
N GLY A 76 12.12 -8.57 8.57
CA GLY A 76 10.75 -8.81 9.03
C GLY A 76 10.17 -7.70 9.92
N VAL A 77 10.86 -6.56 10.04
CA VAL A 77 10.29 -5.35 10.63
C VAL A 77 9.91 -4.37 9.53
N ALA A 78 8.62 -4.05 9.44
CA ALA A 78 8.12 -3.05 8.50
C ALA A 78 8.23 -1.65 9.14
N ALA A 79 9.31 -0.95 8.82
CA ALA A 79 9.56 0.41 9.30
C ALA A 79 10.19 1.25 8.18
N HIS A 80 9.78 2.53 8.09
CA HIS A 80 10.34 3.49 7.14
C HIS A 80 10.32 4.91 7.72
N ALA A 81 11.22 5.76 7.24
CA ALA A 81 11.19 7.18 7.58
C ALA A 81 9.85 7.80 7.18
N TYR A 82 9.21 8.53 8.08
CA TYR A 82 8.04 9.33 7.70
C TYR A 82 8.55 10.59 6.99
N GLN A 83 8.28 10.68 5.70
CA GLN A 83 8.82 11.69 4.81
C GLN A 83 7.76 12.70 4.39
N SER A 84 8.17 13.95 4.19
CA SER A 84 7.36 14.90 3.43
C SER A 84 7.35 14.52 1.94
N THR A 85 6.41 15.05 1.17
CA THR A 85 6.35 14.85 -0.29
C THR A 85 7.66 15.25 -0.97
N GLN A 86 8.29 16.34 -0.52
CA GLN A 86 9.54 16.82 -1.07
C GLN A 86 10.70 15.86 -0.78
N GLN A 87 10.76 15.30 0.40
CA GLN A 87 11.74 14.28 0.77
C GLN A 87 11.53 13.00 -0.02
N ALA A 88 10.29 12.52 -0.15
CA ALA A 88 9.97 11.33 -0.92
C ALA A 88 10.35 11.46 -2.40
N LEU A 89 10.18 12.64 -3.01
CA LEU A 89 10.56 12.87 -4.41
C LEU A 89 12.08 12.72 -4.67
N VAL A 90 12.91 12.83 -3.66
CA VAL A 90 14.38 12.65 -3.76
C VAL A 90 14.88 11.38 -3.07
N ASP A 91 13.98 10.58 -2.56
CA ASP A 91 14.32 9.30 -1.94
C ASP A 91 15.01 8.39 -2.97
N PRO A 92 16.14 7.73 -2.62
CA PRO A 92 16.90 6.92 -3.55
C PRO A 92 16.10 5.79 -4.21
N ASP A 93 15.23 5.12 -3.46
CA ASP A 93 14.41 4.02 -4.00
C ASP A 93 13.33 4.53 -4.96
N ILE A 94 12.70 5.65 -4.62
CA ILE A 94 11.70 6.32 -5.47
C ILE A 94 12.33 6.77 -6.79
N VAL A 95 13.55 7.33 -6.73
CA VAL A 95 14.30 7.77 -7.91
C VAL A 95 14.79 6.57 -8.74
N ALA A 96 15.31 5.54 -8.11
CA ALA A 96 15.84 4.34 -8.79
C ALA A 96 14.75 3.54 -9.53
N ASN A 97 13.49 3.66 -9.10
CA ASN A 97 12.34 3.01 -9.73
C ASN A 97 11.56 3.93 -10.70
N ASP A 98 12.11 5.07 -11.08
CA ASP A 98 11.49 6.06 -11.99
C ASP A 98 10.13 6.61 -11.50
N HIS A 99 9.82 6.45 -10.20
CA HIS A 99 8.63 7.04 -9.60
C HIS A 99 8.78 8.53 -9.30
N SER A 100 10.00 9.06 -9.45
CA SER A 100 10.32 10.48 -9.44
C SER A 100 11.29 10.79 -10.58
N VAL A 101 10.91 11.71 -11.45
CA VAL A 101 11.66 12.11 -12.64
C VAL A 101 11.88 13.62 -12.68
N VAL A 102 12.85 14.05 -13.48
CA VAL A 102 13.10 15.48 -13.75
C VAL A 102 12.67 15.78 -15.18
N VAL A 103 11.69 16.68 -15.33
CA VAL A 103 11.20 17.15 -16.63
C VAL A 103 11.34 18.68 -16.65
N ASP A 104 12.02 19.19 -17.65
CA ASP A 104 12.32 20.63 -17.81
C ASP A 104 12.93 21.27 -16.55
N GLY A 105 13.83 20.53 -15.88
CA GLY A 105 14.51 21.00 -14.67
C GLY A 105 13.66 20.91 -13.38
N VAL A 106 12.41 20.47 -13.47
CA VAL A 106 11.51 20.31 -12.32
C VAL A 106 11.37 18.84 -11.96
N ARG A 107 11.64 18.49 -10.69
CA ARG A 107 11.40 17.16 -10.17
C ARG A 107 9.92 16.97 -9.85
N GLN A 108 9.36 15.88 -10.35
CA GLN A 108 7.94 15.55 -10.21
C GLN A 108 7.70 14.04 -10.16
N LEU A 109 6.46 13.63 -9.95
CA LEU A 109 6.09 12.22 -10.01
C LEU A 109 6.37 11.64 -11.40
N GLY A 110 6.95 10.46 -11.41
CA GLY A 110 7.15 9.65 -12.61
C GLY A 110 5.91 8.84 -12.97
N VAL A 111 6.12 7.79 -13.76
CA VAL A 111 5.04 6.87 -14.13
C VAL A 111 4.65 5.97 -12.95
N LEU A 112 3.36 5.62 -12.88
CA LEU A 112 2.85 4.75 -11.81
C LEU A 112 3.25 3.29 -12.00
N GLY A 113 3.60 2.89 -13.20
CA GLY A 113 4.00 1.53 -13.52
C GLY A 113 4.90 1.47 -14.74
N ASN A 114 5.91 0.61 -14.69
CA ASN A 114 6.86 0.40 -15.77
C ASN A 114 6.42 -0.82 -16.62
N PHE A 115 5.90 -0.57 -17.82
CA PHE A 115 5.48 -1.58 -18.76
C PHE A 115 6.57 -1.81 -19.79
N THR A 116 7.10 -3.03 -19.89
CA THR A 116 8.21 -3.35 -20.83
C THR A 116 7.81 -3.27 -22.29
N GLY A 117 6.56 -3.64 -22.63
CA GLY A 117 6.06 -3.61 -24.00
C GLY A 117 5.48 -2.26 -24.43
N THR A 118 5.01 -1.47 -23.49
CA THR A 118 4.38 -0.16 -23.71
C THR A 118 4.81 0.82 -22.62
N PRO A 119 6.09 1.25 -22.62
CA PRO A 119 6.61 2.13 -21.58
C PRO A 119 5.84 3.45 -21.55
N GLY A 120 5.42 3.84 -20.35
CA GLY A 120 4.87 5.16 -20.10
C GLY A 120 5.98 6.22 -20.02
N ALA A 121 5.62 7.47 -20.24
CA ALA A 121 6.51 8.61 -20.06
C ALA A 121 5.74 9.81 -19.48
N VAL A 122 6.45 10.65 -18.72
CA VAL A 122 5.93 11.96 -18.32
C VAL A 122 6.17 12.94 -19.47
N CYS A 123 5.10 13.47 -20.05
CA CYS A 123 5.11 14.18 -21.31
C CYS A 123 5.43 15.70 -21.21
N GLY A 124 6.00 16.16 -20.12
CA GLY A 124 6.39 17.58 -19.96
C GLY A 124 5.45 18.37 -19.04
N PRO A 125 5.69 19.69 -18.89
CA PRO A 125 4.93 20.53 -18.00
C PRO A 125 3.52 20.79 -18.53
N ASN A 126 2.61 21.12 -17.61
CA ASN A 126 1.25 21.54 -17.96
C ASN A 126 1.31 22.80 -18.83
N GLN A 127 0.63 22.74 -19.98
CA GLN A 127 0.45 23.88 -20.87
C GLN A 127 -0.99 24.39 -20.79
N TRP A 128 -1.16 25.69 -20.72
CA TRP A 128 -2.46 26.32 -20.83
C TRP A 128 -2.81 26.45 -22.31
N ALA A 129 -3.99 25.98 -22.69
CA ALA A 129 -4.54 26.15 -24.01
C ALA A 129 -6.02 26.52 -23.92
N THR A 130 -6.49 27.35 -24.84
CA THR A 130 -7.91 27.57 -25.01
C THR A 130 -8.54 26.42 -25.79
N LEU A 131 -9.85 26.24 -25.70
CA LEU A 131 -10.55 25.19 -26.46
C LEU A 131 -10.34 25.33 -27.98
N ALA A 132 -10.15 26.56 -28.48
CA ALA A 132 -9.90 26.83 -29.91
C ALA A 132 -8.49 26.40 -30.37
N GLU A 133 -7.53 26.32 -29.46
CA GLU A 133 -6.14 25.89 -29.73
C GLU A 133 -5.99 24.36 -29.63
N LEU A 134 -6.98 23.68 -29.07
CA LEU A 134 -6.98 22.22 -28.99
C LEU A 134 -7.45 21.64 -30.33
N ASP A 135 -6.52 20.98 -31.04
CA ASP A 135 -6.86 20.18 -32.24
C ASP A 135 -7.49 18.84 -31.79
N LEU A 136 -8.78 18.94 -31.42
CA LEU A 136 -9.54 17.76 -31.00
C LEU A 136 -9.96 16.95 -32.21
N PRO A 137 -9.62 15.65 -32.27
CA PRO A 137 -10.05 14.80 -33.37
C PRO A 137 -11.56 14.76 -33.44
N LYS A 138 -12.13 15.01 -34.63
CA LYS A 138 -13.55 14.82 -34.88
C LYS A 138 -13.84 13.34 -34.83
N VAL A 139 -14.37 12.86 -33.73
CA VAL A 139 -14.84 11.48 -33.61
C VAL A 139 -16.16 11.37 -34.37
N GLU A 140 -16.15 10.70 -35.53
CA GLU A 140 -17.39 10.30 -36.17
C GLU A 140 -18.12 9.33 -35.25
N ARG A 141 -19.32 9.70 -34.83
CA ARG A 141 -20.15 8.87 -33.98
C ARG A 141 -20.52 7.62 -34.76
N GLN A 142 -19.93 6.48 -34.42
CA GLN A 142 -20.39 5.20 -34.95
C GLN A 142 -21.86 4.99 -34.54
N THR A 143 -22.75 4.97 -35.54
CA THR A 143 -24.22 4.85 -35.33
C THR A 143 -24.65 3.41 -35.02
N THR A 144 -23.79 2.44 -35.26
CA THR A 144 -23.99 1.04 -34.89
C THR A 144 -23.16 0.74 -33.63
N LEU A 145 -23.77 0.93 -32.47
CA LEU A 145 -23.21 0.38 -31.24
C LEU A 145 -23.35 -1.14 -31.31
N ALA A 146 -22.22 -1.85 -31.29
CA ALA A 146 -22.23 -3.26 -30.92
C ALA A 146 -22.93 -3.41 -29.54
N GLU A 147 -23.51 -4.57 -29.28
CA GLU A 147 -24.08 -4.85 -27.95
C GLU A 147 -23.09 -4.38 -26.87
N PRO A 148 -23.57 -3.61 -25.85
CA PRO A 148 -22.72 -3.07 -24.82
C PRO A 148 -22.00 -4.23 -24.12
N CYS A 149 -20.68 -4.30 -24.28
CA CYS A 149 -19.85 -5.21 -23.49
C CYS A 149 -18.95 -4.42 -22.56
N LEU A 150 -18.64 -4.98 -21.40
CA LEU A 150 -17.70 -4.37 -20.47
C LEU A 150 -16.28 -4.43 -21.07
N PRO A 151 -15.44 -3.40 -20.82
CA PRO A 151 -14.13 -3.26 -21.46
C PRO A 151 -13.20 -4.47 -21.30
N LEU A 152 -13.33 -5.23 -20.19
CA LEU A 152 -12.50 -6.40 -19.90
C LEU A 152 -13.27 -7.73 -20.04
N SER A 153 -14.40 -7.73 -20.75
CA SER A 153 -15.14 -8.97 -21.02
C SER A 153 -14.24 -10.00 -21.72
N GLY A 154 -14.20 -11.23 -21.19
CA GLY A 154 -13.35 -12.31 -21.69
C GLY A 154 -11.93 -12.33 -21.13
N VAL A 155 -11.52 -11.34 -20.35
CA VAL A 155 -10.24 -11.34 -19.62
C VAL A 155 -10.39 -12.11 -18.32
N THR A 156 -9.43 -13.01 -18.04
CA THR A 156 -9.33 -13.69 -16.74
C THR A 156 -8.09 -13.20 -16.01
N VAL A 157 -8.27 -12.77 -14.76
CA VAL A 157 -7.22 -12.28 -13.85
C VAL A 157 -7.08 -13.27 -12.71
N VAL A 158 -5.85 -13.70 -12.42
CA VAL A 158 -5.52 -14.46 -11.22
C VAL A 158 -4.86 -13.50 -10.24
N GLU A 159 -5.46 -13.33 -9.08
CA GLU A 159 -4.98 -12.46 -8.01
C GLU A 159 -4.38 -13.32 -6.88
N SER A 160 -3.10 -13.07 -6.56
CA SER A 160 -2.41 -13.67 -5.41
C SER A 160 -1.92 -12.57 -4.47
N ALA A 161 -2.85 -11.83 -3.90
CA ALA A 161 -2.57 -10.68 -3.06
C ALA A 161 -3.47 -10.68 -1.82
N ALA A 162 -3.05 -9.97 -0.77
CA ALA A 162 -3.78 -9.89 0.49
C ALA A 162 -4.04 -8.43 0.90
N ILE A 163 -4.98 -8.26 1.79
CA ILE A 163 -5.34 -7.03 2.48
C ILE A 163 -6.05 -6.03 1.55
N ILE A 164 -5.42 -4.92 1.09
CA ILE A 164 -6.15 -3.81 0.48
C ILE A 164 -5.69 -3.49 -0.95
N ALA A 165 -4.45 -3.06 -1.15
CA ALA A 165 -4.05 -2.35 -2.36
C ALA A 165 -4.29 -3.16 -3.65
N SER A 166 -3.67 -4.32 -3.78
CA SER A 166 -3.85 -5.17 -4.96
C SER A 166 -5.24 -5.80 -5.02
N PRO A 167 -5.84 -6.30 -3.91
CA PRO A 167 -7.23 -6.78 -3.93
C PRO A 167 -8.23 -5.72 -4.39
N PHE A 168 -8.08 -4.47 -3.94
CA PHE A 168 -8.94 -3.38 -4.40
C PHE A 168 -8.74 -3.09 -5.89
N GLY A 169 -7.49 -3.06 -6.37
CA GLY A 169 -7.19 -2.93 -7.80
C GLY A 169 -7.81 -4.04 -8.65
N ALA A 170 -7.72 -5.28 -8.19
CA ALA A 170 -8.34 -6.42 -8.89
C ALA A 170 -9.88 -6.35 -8.87
N SER A 171 -10.52 -5.80 -7.81
CA SER A 171 -11.96 -5.53 -7.82
C SER A 171 -12.35 -4.52 -8.90
N MET A 172 -11.53 -3.49 -9.13
CA MET A 172 -11.77 -2.54 -10.22
C MET A 172 -11.71 -3.20 -11.59
N LEU A 173 -10.85 -4.21 -11.78
CA LEU A 173 -10.83 -5.00 -13.01
C LEU A 173 -12.09 -5.86 -13.16
N ALA A 174 -12.60 -6.41 -12.05
CA ALA A 174 -13.88 -7.12 -12.04
C ALA A 174 -15.05 -6.18 -12.40
N ASP A 175 -15.10 -4.98 -11.82
CA ASP A 175 -16.10 -3.95 -12.17
C ASP A 175 -16.10 -3.63 -13.69
N LEU A 176 -14.95 -3.76 -14.34
CA LEU A 176 -14.79 -3.57 -15.79
C LEU A 176 -15.07 -4.84 -16.61
N GLY A 177 -15.50 -5.92 -15.99
CA GLY A 177 -15.95 -7.15 -16.65
C GLY A 177 -14.91 -8.26 -16.75
N ALA A 178 -13.76 -8.14 -16.09
CA ALA A 178 -12.82 -9.24 -16.00
C ALA A 178 -13.36 -10.32 -15.03
N ARG A 179 -13.12 -11.60 -15.35
CA ARG A 179 -13.25 -12.69 -14.40
C ARG A 179 -12.05 -12.68 -13.47
N VAL A 180 -12.25 -12.40 -12.18
CA VAL A 180 -11.16 -12.36 -11.20
C VAL A 180 -11.21 -13.57 -10.28
N ILE A 181 -10.11 -14.34 -10.24
CA ILE A 181 -9.94 -15.50 -9.37
C ILE A 181 -8.91 -15.14 -8.31
N LYS A 182 -9.36 -15.00 -7.06
CA LYS A 182 -8.49 -14.73 -5.91
C LYS A 182 -7.94 -16.03 -5.35
N LEU A 183 -6.62 -16.18 -5.33
CA LEU A 183 -5.94 -17.23 -4.59
C LEU A 183 -5.75 -16.77 -3.14
N GLU A 184 -6.18 -17.58 -2.21
CA GLU A 184 -6.05 -17.27 -0.78
C GLU A 184 -5.69 -18.52 0.03
N PRO A 185 -5.09 -18.39 1.24
CA PRO A 185 -4.84 -19.48 2.15
C PRO A 185 -6.14 -20.19 2.55
N LEU A 186 -6.05 -21.39 3.12
CA LEU A 186 -7.22 -22.16 3.55
C LEU A 186 -8.11 -21.42 4.56
N ASP A 187 -7.52 -20.56 5.38
CA ASP A 187 -8.19 -19.69 6.37
C ASP A 187 -8.60 -18.33 5.77
N GLY A 188 -8.34 -18.11 4.49
CA GLY A 188 -8.73 -16.90 3.77
C GLY A 188 -7.77 -15.74 3.92
N ASP A 189 -8.10 -14.64 3.24
CA ASP A 189 -7.36 -13.39 3.35
C ASP A 189 -7.48 -12.81 4.77
N PRO A 190 -6.36 -12.45 5.44
CA PRO A 190 -6.39 -11.84 6.77
C PRO A 190 -7.31 -10.62 6.89
N PHE A 191 -7.54 -9.90 5.80
CA PHE A 191 -8.42 -8.73 5.80
C PHE A 191 -9.90 -9.09 6.05
N ARG A 192 -10.30 -10.35 5.82
CA ARG A 192 -11.68 -10.82 6.06
C ARG A 192 -12.10 -10.72 7.54
N VAL A 193 -11.13 -10.80 8.46
CA VAL A 193 -11.37 -10.71 9.91
C VAL A 193 -10.98 -9.36 10.51
N MET A 194 -10.23 -8.53 9.78
CA MET A 194 -9.84 -7.19 10.24
C MET A 194 -11.03 -6.23 10.16
N ALA A 195 -11.22 -5.39 11.19
CA ALA A 195 -12.27 -4.38 11.26
C ALA A 195 -13.66 -4.94 10.88
N PHE A 196 -14.01 -6.11 11.43
CA PHE A 196 -15.28 -6.81 11.17
C PHE A 196 -15.54 -7.14 9.69
N GLY A 197 -14.48 -7.19 8.86
CA GLY A 197 -14.57 -7.55 7.44
C GLY A 197 -15.16 -6.48 6.52
N VAL A 198 -15.52 -5.30 7.03
CA VAL A 198 -16.17 -4.25 6.24
C VAL A 198 -15.32 -3.81 5.04
N GLY A 199 -14.02 -3.59 5.26
CA GLY A 199 -13.09 -3.24 4.18
C GLY A 199 -12.87 -4.40 3.20
N ALA A 200 -12.84 -5.63 3.71
CA ALA A 200 -12.68 -6.84 2.89
C ALA A 200 -13.82 -7.04 1.90
N ALA A 201 -15.05 -6.66 2.25
CA ALA A 201 -16.20 -6.77 1.37
C ALA A 201 -15.93 -6.06 0.03
N ARG A 202 -15.50 -4.80 0.05
CA ARG A 202 -15.20 -4.05 -1.19
C ARG A 202 -13.99 -4.60 -1.94
N CYS A 203 -12.95 -5.03 -1.23
CA CYS A 203 -11.75 -5.61 -1.84
C CYS A 203 -11.98 -6.98 -2.49
N ASN A 204 -13.10 -7.65 -2.19
CA ASN A 204 -13.41 -8.98 -2.71
C ASN A 204 -14.70 -9.02 -3.55
N THR A 205 -15.31 -7.87 -3.83
CA THR A 205 -16.51 -7.80 -4.69
C THR A 205 -16.23 -8.38 -6.07
N ASP A 206 -17.19 -9.16 -6.57
CA ASP A 206 -17.22 -9.77 -7.92
C ASP A 206 -16.01 -10.68 -8.22
N LYS A 207 -15.43 -11.31 -7.20
CA LYS A 207 -14.35 -12.28 -7.35
C LYS A 207 -14.79 -13.70 -7.01
N GLU A 208 -14.20 -14.64 -7.72
CA GLU A 208 -14.21 -16.05 -7.32
C GLU A 208 -13.04 -16.30 -6.35
N SER A 209 -13.26 -17.09 -5.31
CA SER A 209 -12.21 -17.48 -4.35
C SER A 209 -11.75 -18.90 -4.62
N LEU A 210 -10.44 -19.11 -4.62
CA LEU A 210 -9.80 -20.42 -4.66
C LEU A 210 -8.81 -20.52 -3.50
N ALA A 211 -9.21 -21.28 -2.47
CA ALA A 211 -8.34 -21.56 -1.34
C ALA A 211 -7.34 -22.66 -1.71
N ILE A 212 -6.07 -22.40 -1.44
CA ILE A 212 -4.94 -23.30 -1.73
C ILE A 212 -4.05 -23.45 -0.50
N ASN A 213 -3.32 -24.57 -0.43
CA ASN A 213 -2.35 -24.86 0.63
C ASN A 213 -0.94 -24.60 0.14
#